data_e27cbbca080d16ae4a3adaf1a7eac5df
#
_entry.id   e27cbbca080d16ae4a3adaf1a7eac5df
#
_cell.length_a   1.000
_cell.length_b   1.000
_cell.length_c   1.000
_cell.angle_alpha   90.00
_cell.angle_beta   90.00
_cell.angle_gamma   90.00
#
_symmetry.space_group_name_H-M   'P 1'
#
loop_
_entity.id
_entity.type
_entity.pdbx_description
1 polymer ?
#
loop_
_entity_poly.entity_id
_entity_poly.type
_entity_poly.pdbx_seq_one_letter_code
_entity_poly.pdbx_strand_id
1 'polypeptide(L)'
;MTETQKFVQTIQSWLFEAADVIRMNLESELTVQQKNGRTDLVTNMDEQTQEFLMNKIQTNFPEDQILGEEKGYNTLKSFAGRVWIIDPIDGTMNFVMERENFCIMLAVYEDGIGKLGFIYDVMREELYWGGKG
;
A
#
# COMPACT_ATOMS: atom_id res chain seq x y z
N MET A 1 -7.06 -21.73 12.93
CA MET A 1 -6.35 -20.75 12.08
C MET A 1 -5.03 -20.39 12.74
N THR A 2 -3.94 -20.45 11.99
CA THR A 2 -2.61 -20.09 12.49
C THR A 2 -2.47 -18.59 12.67
N GLU A 3 -1.44 -18.17 13.41
CA GLU A 3 -1.13 -16.74 13.55
C GLU A 3 -0.87 -16.09 12.20
N THR A 4 -0.14 -16.77 11.31
CA THR A 4 0.13 -16.28 9.97
C THR A 4 -1.15 -16.11 9.18
N GLN A 5 -2.06 -17.06 9.25
CA GLN A 5 -3.34 -16.96 8.53
C GLN A 5 -4.17 -15.79 9.03
N LYS A 6 -4.21 -15.58 10.35
CA LYS A 6 -4.91 -14.42 10.93
C LYS A 6 -4.30 -13.10 10.46
N PHE A 7 -2.97 -13.04 10.44
CA PHE A 7 -2.23 -11.86 10.02
C PHE A 7 -2.53 -11.54 8.56
N VAL A 8 -2.49 -12.57 7.70
CA VAL A 8 -2.81 -12.41 6.27
C VAL A 8 -4.25 -11.91 6.09
N GLN A 9 -5.20 -12.50 6.79
CA GLN A 9 -6.60 -12.07 6.68
C GLN A 9 -6.81 -10.63 7.12
N THR A 10 -6.10 -10.22 8.16
CA THR A 10 -6.15 -8.83 8.64
C THR A 10 -5.67 -7.87 7.56
N ILE A 11 -4.54 -8.18 6.93
CA ILE A 11 -3.98 -7.36 5.87
C ILE A 11 -4.92 -7.33 4.66
N GLN A 12 -5.48 -8.48 4.29
CA GLN A 12 -6.44 -8.55 3.18
C GLN A 12 -7.63 -7.64 3.42
N SER A 13 -8.16 -7.62 4.64
CA SER A 13 -9.29 -6.74 4.96
C SER A 13 -8.93 -5.27 4.80
N TRP A 14 -7.72 -4.88 5.18
CA TRP A 14 -7.25 -3.49 5.00
C TRP A 14 -7.15 -3.12 3.53
N LEU A 15 -6.64 -4.04 2.70
CA LEU A 15 -6.51 -3.79 1.27
C LEU A 15 -7.88 -3.67 0.60
N PHE A 16 -8.82 -4.51 1.00
CA PHE A 16 -10.20 -4.43 0.48
C PHE A 16 -10.86 -3.10 0.86
N GLU A 17 -10.70 -2.67 2.10
CA GLU A 17 -11.23 -1.38 2.54
C GLU A 17 -10.60 -0.21 1.78
N ALA A 18 -9.29 -0.24 1.61
CA ALA A 18 -8.58 0.81 0.88
C ALA A 18 -9.05 0.87 -0.57
N ALA A 19 -9.21 -0.29 -1.20
CA ALA A 19 -9.68 -0.38 -2.58
C ALA A 19 -11.10 0.13 -2.74
N ASP A 20 -11.98 -0.15 -1.76
CA ASP A 20 -13.35 0.37 -1.80
C ASP A 20 -13.36 1.90 -1.79
N VAL A 21 -12.52 2.51 -0.95
CA VAL A 21 -12.41 3.97 -0.90
C VAL A 21 -11.93 4.52 -2.23
N ILE A 22 -10.94 3.88 -2.84
CA ILE A 22 -10.44 4.30 -4.15
C ILE A 22 -11.54 4.22 -5.19
N ARG A 23 -12.26 3.10 -5.27
CA ARG A 23 -13.33 2.93 -6.25
C ARG A 23 -14.45 3.94 -6.07
N MET A 24 -14.81 4.24 -4.83
CA MET A 24 -15.85 5.22 -4.52
C MET A 24 -15.47 6.64 -4.96
N ASN A 25 -14.18 6.93 -4.99
CA ASN A 25 -13.69 8.27 -5.33
C ASN A 25 -13.17 8.41 -6.76
N LEU A 26 -13.29 7.38 -7.59
CA LEU A 26 -12.79 7.44 -8.97
C LEU A 26 -13.50 8.49 -9.83
N GLU A 27 -14.76 8.76 -9.53
CA GLU A 27 -15.54 9.77 -10.23
C GLU A 27 -15.22 11.19 -9.77
N SER A 28 -14.50 11.32 -8.65
CA SER A 28 -14.13 12.62 -8.10
C SER A 28 -12.96 13.21 -8.87
N GLU A 29 -12.84 14.53 -8.82
CA GLU A 29 -11.71 15.22 -9.39
C GLU A 29 -10.43 14.88 -8.62
N LEU A 30 -9.39 14.46 -9.33
CA LEU A 30 -8.13 14.13 -8.72
C LEU A 30 -7.21 15.34 -8.69
N THR A 31 -6.55 15.54 -7.55
CA THR A 31 -5.46 16.49 -7.44
C THR A 31 -4.18 15.77 -7.82
N VAL A 32 -3.56 16.19 -8.93
CA VAL A 32 -2.37 15.54 -9.47
C VAL A 32 -1.18 16.47 -9.36
N GLN A 33 -0.04 15.94 -8.89
CA GLN A 33 1.20 16.69 -8.78
C GLN A 33 2.33 15.88 -9.42
N GLN A 34 3.35 16.59 -9.91
CA GLN A 34 4.58 15.93 -10.33
C GLN A 34 5.51 15.75 -9.14
N LYS A 35 6.07 14.56 -9.05
CA LYS A 35 7.00 14.19 -7.99
C LYS A 35 8.36 13.88 -8.63
N ASN A 36 9.40 14.57 -8.20
CA ASN A 36 10.78 14.32 -8.65
C ASN A 36 10.98 14.40 -10.17
N GLY A 37 10.18 15.20 -10.88
CA GLY A 37 10.36 15.37 -12.30
C GLY A 37 9.14 15.06 -13.13
N ARG A 38 9.35 14.82 -14.42
CA ARG A 38 8.27 14.84 -15.40
C ARG A 38 7.44 13.58 -15.50
N THR A 39 7.98 12.44 -15.07
CA THR A 39 7.31 11.15 -15.26
C THR A 39 6.70 10.59 -14.00
N ASP A 40 7.11 11.10 -12.84
CA ASP A 40 6.57 10.63 -11.56
C ASP A 40 5.40 11.49 -11.15
N LEU A 41 4.24 10.87 -11.00
CA LEU A 41 3.02 11.55 -10.61
C LEU A 41 2.57 11.05 -9.24
N VAL A 42 1.93 11.94 -8.50
CA VAL A 42 1.26 11.59 -7.26
C VAL A 42 -0.12 12.23 -7.26
N THR A 43 -1.09 11.52 -6.73
CA THR A 43 -2.45 12.03 -6.60
C THR A 43 -2.81 12.14 -5.13
N ASN A 44 -3.91 12.86 -4.84
CA ASN A 44 -4.45 12.87 -3.49
C ASN A 44 -4.86 11.46 -3.04
N MET A 45 -5.18 10.55 -3.96
CA MET A 45 -5.50 9.17 -3.61
C MET A 45 -4.27 8.37 -3.19
N ASP A 46 -3.10 8.65 -3.78
CA ASP A 46 -1.83 8.04 -3.31
C ASP A 46 -1.62 8.36 -1.83
N GLU A 47 -1.73 9.64 -1.49
CA GLU A 47 -1.50 10.10 -0.12
C GLU A 47 -2.55 9.55 0.85
N GLN A 48 -3.82 9.60 0.46
CA GLN A 48 -4.91 9.12 1.30
C GLN A 48 -4.84 7.62 1.52
N THR A 49 -4.51 6.87 0.49
CA THR A 49 -4.40 5.41 0.59
C THR A 49 -3.23 5.02 1.49
N GLN A 50 -2.09 5.69 1.34
CA GLN A 50 -0.95 5.44 2.22
C GLN A 50 -1.29 5.76 3.67
N GLU A 51 -1.92 6.90 3.91
CA GLU A 51 -2.30 7.30 5.25
C GLU A 51 -3.28 6.33 5.88
N PHE A 52 -4.25 5.85 5.11
CA PHE A 52 -5.21 4.86 5.58
C PHE A 52 -4.50 3.58 6.03
N LEU A 53 -3.61 3.04 5.20
CA LEU A 53 -2.88 1.81 5.52
C LEU A 53 -1.94 2.02 6.70
N MET A 54 -1.26 3.16 6.75
CA MET A 54 -0.39 3.49 7.87
C MET A 54 -1.13 3.56 9.19
N ASN A 55 -2.32 4.16 9.19
CA ASN A 55 -3.14 4.23 10.40
C ASN A 55 -3.53 2.85 10.89
N LYS A 56 -3.86 1.93 9.97
CA LYS A 56 -4.16 0.54 10.34
C LYS A 56 -2.95 -0.13 10.96
N ILE A 57 -1.78 0.04 10.36
CA ILE A 57 -0.54 -0.55 10.88
C ILE A 57 -0.18 0.03 12.23
N GLN A 58 -0.20 1.33 12.37
CA GLN A 58 0.19 2.00 13.61
C GLN A 58 -0.76 1.68 14.75
N THR A 59 -2.05 1.55 14.45
CA THR A 59 -3.04 1.20 15.47
C THR A 59 -2.88 -0.22 15.96
N ASN A 60 -2.58 -1.16 15.07
CA ASN A 60 -2.52 -2.57 15.39
C ASN A 60 -1.11 -3.04 15.75
N PHE A 61 -0.09 -2.41 15.21
CA PHE A 61 1.31 -2.77 15.39
C PHE A 61 2.16 -1.52 15.61
N PRO A 62 1.99 -0.84 16.77
CA PRO A 62 2.58 0.49 16.97
C PRO A 62 4.10 0.51 17.02
N GLU A 63 4.75 -0.62 17.22
CA GLU A 63 6.20 -0.69 17.28
C GLU A 63 6.85 -0.96 15.93
N ASP A 64 6.06 -1.28 14.92
CA ASP A 64 6.58 -1.60 13.59
C ASP A 64 6.99 -0.33 12.85
N GLN A 65 7.98 -0.46 11.97
CA GLN A 65 8.40 0.63 11.11
C GLN A 65 7.63 0.57 9.79
N ILE A 66 7.47 1.73 9.16
CA ILE A 66 6.77 1.83 7.87
C ILE A 66 7.64 2.61 6.90
N LEU A 67 7.83 2.05 5.71
CA LEU A 67 8.44 2.72 4.58
C LEU A 67 7.36 2.92 3.54
N GLY A 68 6.97 4.16 3.31
CA GLY A 68 5.97 4.51 2.33
C GLY A 68 6.59 5.33 1.22
N GLU A 69 5.97 5.32 0.05
CA GLU A 69 6.45 6.08 -1.09
C GLU A 69 6.17 7.58 -0.95
N GLU A 70 5.13 7.93 -0.20
CA GLU A 70 4.67 9.31 -0.11
C GLU A 70 5.13 9.98 1.19
N LYS A 71 5.28 11.29 1.14
CA LYS A 71 5.53 12.26 2.22
C LYS A 71 6.18 11.74 3.51
N GLY A 72 7.51 11.84 3.58
CA GLY A 72 8.22 11.68 4.85
C GLY A 72 8.39 10.25 5.34
N TYR A 73 7.91 9.27 4.60
CA TYR A 73 7.99 7.87 4.99
C TYR A 73 8.91 7.06 4.08
N ASN A 74 9.84 7.73 3.42
CA ASN A 74 10.76 7.10 2.49
C ASN A 74 12.16 6.84 3.08
N THR A 75 12.29 6.88 4.40
CA THR A 75 13.55 6.65 5.08
C THR A 75 13.37 5.71 6.26
N LEU A 76 14.19 4.67 6.33
CA LEU A 76 14.23 3.76 7.46
C LEU A 76 15.48 3.99 8.28
N LYS A 77 15.37 3.80 9.59
CA LYS A 77 16.52 3.80 10.48
C LYS A 77 17.33 2.53 10.33
N SER A 78 16.64 1.40 10.16
CA SER A 78 17.26 0.09 9.94
C SER A 78 16.17 -0.89 9.52
N PHE A 79 16.57 -2.08 9.08
CA PHE A 79 15.64 -3.17 8.80
C PHE A 79 15.46 -4.12 9.98
N ALA A 80 15.93 -3.74 11.18
CA ALA A 80 15.71 -4.54 12.36
C ALA A 80 14.22 -4.52 12.75
N GLY A 81 13.72 -5.67 13.21
CA GLY A 81 12.32 -5.81 13.56
C GLY A 81 11.43 -5.91 12.33
N ARG A 82 10.16 -5.63 12.52
CA ARG A 82 9.19 -5.73 11.43
C ARG A 82 9.03 -4.39 10.72
N VAL A 83 9.14 -4.44 9.40
CA VAL A 83 9.05 -3.26 8.53
C VAL A 83 7.98 -3.52 7.48
N TRP A 84 7.09 -2.57 7.31
CA TRP A 84 6.05 -2.59 6.29
C TRP A 84 6.46 -1.66 5.17
N ILE A 85 6.35 -2.13 3.93
CA ILE A 85 6.64 -1.32 2.75
C ILE A 85 5.34 -1.16 1.98
N ILE A 86 4.97 0.08 1.70
CA ILE A 86 3.70 0.41 1.06
C ILE A 86 3.95 1.17 -0.24
N ASP A 87 3.37 0.68 -1.33
CA ASP A 87 3.18 1.46 -2.56
C ASP A 87 1.67 1.59 -2.72
N PRO A 88 1.10 2.75 -2.36
CA PRO A 88 -0.35 2.88 -2.27
C PRO A 88 -1.07 2.79 -3.61
N ILE A 89 -0.45 3.28 -4.68
CA ILE A 89 -0.98 3.14 -6.04
C ILE A 89 0.19 2.94 -6.97
N ASP A 90 0.48 1.67 -7.27
CA ASP A 90 1.45 1.32 -8.29
C ASP A 90 0.76 1.44 -9.64
N GLY A 91 1.39 2.16 -10.56
CA GLY A 91 0.77 2.48 -11.82
C GLY A 91 -0.02 3.79 -11.76
N THR A 92 0.49 4.80 -11.05
CA THR A 92 -0.18 6.10 -10.91
C THR A 92 -0.54 6.71 -12.26
N MET A 93 0.32 6.58 -13.26
CA MET A 93 0.04 7.08 -14.60
C MET A 93 -1.22 6.43 -15.18
N ASN A 94 -1.33 5.10 -15.05
CA ASN A 94 -2.52 4.38 -15.49
C ASN A 94 -3.76 4.80 -14.71
N PHE A 95 -3.59 5.00 -13.40
CA PHE A 95 -4.68 5.47 -12.54
C PHE A 95 -5.20 6.82 -13.02
N VAL A 96 -4.30 7.76 -13.29
CA VAL A 96 -4.67 9.13 -13.72
C VAL A 96 -5.31 9.09 -15.10
N MET A 97 -4.71 8.37 -16.04
CA MET A 97 -5.11 8.42 -17.45
C MET A 97 -6.26 7.47 -17.78
N GLU A 98 -6.28 6.30 -17.19
CA GLU A 98 -7.20 5.24 -17.60
C GLU A 98 -8.19 4.81 -16.52
N ARG A 99 -7.92 5.13 -15.25
CA ARG A 99 -8.73 4.68 -14.11
C ARG A 99 -8.77 3.16 -13.96
N GLU A 100 -7.75 2.49 -14.48
CA GLU A 100 -7.60 1.04 -14.38
C GLU A 100 -6.11 0.68 -14.52
N ASN A 101 -5.78 -0.61 -14.40
CA ASN A 101 -4.41 -1.12 -14.51
C ASN A 101 -3.47 -0.49 -13.48
N PHE A 102 -3.96 -0.38 -12.25
CA PHE A 102 -3.16 0.05 -11.10
C PHE A 102 -3.42 -0.90 -9.94
N CYS A 103 -2.50 -0.95 -9.01
CA CYS A 103 -2.64 -1.83 -7.86
C CYS A 103 -2.08 -1.20 -6.60
N ILE A 104 -2.50 -1.77 -5.45
CA ILE A 104 -1.93 -1.45 -4.15
C ILE A 104 -0.93 -2.56 -3.84
N MET A 105 0.29 -2.17 -3.46
CA MET A 105 1.33 -3.14 -3.09
C MET A 105 1.73 -2.94 -1.64
N LEU A 106 1.91 -4.04 -0.93
CA LEU A 106 2.30 -4.02 0.47
C LEU A 106 3.19 -5.21 0.75
N ALA A 107 4.28 -4.98 1.46
CA ALA A 107 5.20 -6.04 1.83
C ALA A 107 5.53 -5.96 3.31
N VAL A 108 5.80 -7.12 3.91
CA VAL A 108 6.20 -7.24 5.31
C VAL A 108 7.56 -7.90 5.36
N TYR A 109 8.50 -7.23 6.00
CA TYR A 109 9.86 -7.73 6.23
C TYR A 109 10.07 -7.92 7.73
N GLU A 110 10.88 -8.90 8.08
CA GLU A 110 11.32 -9.08 9.46
C GLU A 110 12.83 -9.25 9.46
N ASP A 111 13.52 -8.36 10.14
CA ASP A 111 14.99 -8.36 10.25
C ASP A 111 15.66 -8.44 8.87
N GLY A 112 15.15 -7.67 7.93
CA GLY A 112 15.69 -7.58 6.59
C GLY A 112 15.28 -8.71 5.64
N ILE A 113 14.45 -9.63 6.10
CA ILE A 113 14.02 -10.78 5.29
C ILE A 113 12.56 -10.60 4.91
N GLY A 114 12.26 -10.68 3.61
CA GLY A 114 10.88 -10.58 3.14
C GLY A 114 10.04 -11.76 3.63
N LYS A 115 8.93 -11.50 4.26
CA LYS A 115 8.05 -12.52 4.82
C LYS A 115 6.75 -12.67 4.04
N LEU A 116 6.14 -11.55 3.66
CA LEU A 116 4.86 -11.54 2.95
C LEU A 116 4.87 -10.42 1.92
N GLY A 117 4.22 -10.68 0.79
CA GLY A 117 3.99 -9.66 -0.22
C GLY A 117 2.57 -9.74 -0.72
N PHE A 118 1.96 -8.59 -0.96
CA PHE A 118 0.59 -8.48 -1.43
C PHE A 118 0.53 -7.52 -2.60
N ILE A 119 -0.20 -7.90 -3.64
CA ILE A 119 -0.52 -7.05 -4.78
C ILE A 119 -2.01 -7.16 -5.00
N TYR A 120 -2.72 -6.05 -4.90
CA TYR A 120 -4.16 -6.04 -5.12
C TYR A 120 -4.50 -5.19 -6.33
N ASP A 121 -4.99 -5.84 -7.39
CA ASP A 121 -5.49 -5.16 -8.58
C ASP A 121 -6.89 -4.66 -8.26
N VAL A 122 -7.00 -3.35 -8.04
CA VAL A 122 -8.20 -2.74 -7.48
C VAL A 122 -9.41 -2.89 -8.39
N MET A 123 -9.24 -2.63 -9.69
CA MET A 123 -10.36 -2.62 -10.61
C MET A 123 -10.80 -4.03 -11.03
N ARG A 124 -9.88 -5.00 -11.04
CA ARG A 124 -10.21 -6.39 -11.31
C ARG A 124 -10.59 -7.15 -10.05
N GLU A 125 -10.38 -6.56 -8.88
CA GLU A 125 -10.64 -7.19 -7.58
C GLU A 125 -9.91 -8.52 -7.43
N GLU A 126 -8.64 -8.54 -7.87
CA GLU A 126 -7.79 -9.72 -7.79
C GLU A 126 -6.65 -9.48 -6.81
N LEU A 127 -6.57 -10.32 -5.80
CA LEU A 127 -5.52 -10.24 -4.80
C LEU A 127 -4.51 -11.37 -5.02
N TYR A 128 -3.25 -10.98 -5.15
CA TYR A 128 -2.13 -11.93 -5.23
C TYR A 128 -1.30 -11.75 -3.98
N TRP A 129 -1.01 -12.82 -3.29
CA TRP A 129 -0.15 -12.75 -2.13
C TRP A 129 0.67 -14.02 -2.01
N GLY A 130 1.81 -13.89 -1.36
CA GLY A 130 2.68 -15.00 -1.11
C GLY A 130 3.61 -14.70 0.03
N GLY A 131 4.26 -15.73 0.52
CA GLY A 131 5.15 -15.57 1.64
C GLY A 131 6.07 -16.75 1.81
N LYS A 132 7.03 -16.57 2.71
CA LYS A 132 8.01 -17.57 3.03
C LYS A 132 7.46 -18.47 4.14
N GLY A 133 7.43 -19.72 3.84
CA GLY A 133 7.01 -20.73 4.81
C GLY A 133 5.55 -20.96 4.85
#